data_d22f04e98d29e415b04aeb7304a760c2
#
_entry.id   d22f04e98d29e415b04aeb7304a760c2
#
_cell.length_a   1.000
_cell.length_b   1.000
_cell.length_c   1.000
_cell.angle_alpha   90.00
_cell.angle_beta   90.00
_cell.angle_gamma   90.00
#
_symmetry.space_group_name_H-M   'P 1'
#
loop_
_entity.id
_entity.type
_entity.pdbx_description
1 polymer ?
#
loop_
_entity_poly.entity_id
_entity_poly.type
_entity_poly.pdbx_seq_one_letter_code
_entity_poly.pdbx_strand_id
1 'polypeptide(L)'
;DRLVPSDLSDAMKATSLTHLTAVSGSHIVIILAALTLILPARVPLRVGATLVVLGTIVVLVGPEASVVRSVCVASVAALGLILGREGQAVAALGAVVIGTLLIDPWASRSYGFALSALAALAVVGPAAAIARSTKRRIRGDTRIGRVLRRLTEMVCVPALAEFATAPLVVSLSGSVPVWGIAANVAAEPAVPVATLAGLAGAILAPISPGVAEFCARVASWATGWIAASARFFEGMPGSGTQVPGGARIILSLYACAGCGFALWCVWRRWVSSLSDEAWDPRADP
;
A
#
# COMPACT_ATOMS: atom_id res chain seq x y z
N ASP A 1 17.23 9.74 -0.40
CA ASP A 1 17.92 9.20 0.78
C ASP A 1 19.12 10.03 1.29
N ARG A 2 19.75 10.87 0.45
CA ARG A 2 20.97 11.63 0.85
C ARG A 2 20.72 12.72 1.91
N LEU A 3 19.47 13.11 2.15
CA LEU A 3 19.10 14.16 3.10
C LEU A 3 18.56 13.64 4.44
N VAL A 4 18.37 12.32 4.58
CA VAL A 4 17.88 11.73 5.82
C VAL A 4 19.10 11.42 6.72
N PRO A 5 19.12 11.91 7.98
CA PRO A 5 20.16 11.57 8.94
C PRO A 5 20.28 10.05 9.12
N SER A 6 21.52 9.55 9.32
CA SER A 6 21.78 8.10 9.40
C SER A 6 21.01 7.44 10.56
N ASP A 7 20.93 8.12 11.72
CA ASP A 7 20.17 7.67 12.89
C ASP A 7 18.69 7.45 12.56
N LEU A 8 18.08 8.40 11.86
CA LEU A 8 16.68 8.30 11.43
C LEU A 8 16.49 7.20 10.38
N SER A 9 17.45 7.07 9.44
CA SER A 9 17.40 5.99 8.43
C SER A 9 17.43 4.60 9.10
N ASP A 10 18.25 4.42 10.13
CA ASP A 10 18.34 3.15 10.85
C ASP A 10 17.10 2.89 11.71
N ALA A 11 16.55 3.91 12.37
CA ALA A 11 15.27 3.83 13.07
C ALA A 11 14.12 3.42 12.11
N MET A 12 14.06 4.01 10.94
CA MET A 12 13.06 3.67 9.93
C MET A 12 13.21 2.26 9.37
N LYS A 13 14.45 1.75 9.24
CA LYS A 13 14.70 0.35 8.87
C LYS A 13 14.24 -0.61 9.96
N ALA A 14 14.60 -0.35 11.22
CA ALA A 14 14.22 -1.18 12.37
C ALA A 14 12.70 -1.26 12.58
N THR A 15 11.98 -0.24 12.15
CA THR A 15 10.51 -0.11 12.30
C THR A 15 9.71 -0.31 11.01
N SER A 16 10.35 -0.77 9.93
CA SER A 16 9.70 -0.99 8.61
C SER A 16 9.07 0.28 7.99
N LEU A 17 9.50 1.48 8.39
CA LEU A 17 8.99 2.75 7.91
C LEU A 17 9.77 3.31 6.71
N THR A 18 10.80 2.63 6.23
CA THR A 18 11.64 3.07 5.10
C THR A 18 10.86 3.36 3.82
N HIS A 19 9.72 2.71 3.62
CA HIS A 19 8.85 2.96 2.47
C HIS A 19 8.22 4.36 2.46
N LEU A 20 8.25 5.10 3.59
CA LEU A 20 7.77 6.48 3.70
C LEU A 20 8.84 7.52 3.30
N THR A 21 10.12 7.13 3.18
CA THR A 21 11.19 8.04 2.73
C THR A 21 11.24 8.21 1.21
N ALA A 22 10.64 7.31 0.48
CA ALA A 22 10.50 7.37 -0.98
C ALA A 22 9.05 7.63 -1.37
N VAL A 23 8.83 8.17 -2.57
CA VAL A 23 7.46 8.29 -3.10
C VAL A 23 6.90 6.90 -3.34
N SER A 24 5.87 6.55 -2.59
CA SER A 24 5.21 5.25 -2.61
C SER A 24 3.82 5.33 -3.25
N GLY A 25 3.23 4.15 -3.52
CA GLY A 25 1.86 4.06 -4.01
C GLY A 25 0.83 4.71 -3.08
N SER A 26 1.07 4.70 -1.76
CA SER A 26 0.20 5.35 -0.79
C SER A 26 0.13 6.87 -0.98
N HIS A 27 1.26 7.53 -1.26
CA HIS A 27 1.29 8.97 -1.56
C HIS A 27 0.45 9.29 -2.80
N ILE A 28 0.55 8.47 -3.85
CA ILE A 28 -0.26 8.63 -5.07
C ILE A 28 -1.75 8.46 -4.75
N VAL A 29 -2.13 7.45 -3.98
CA VAL A 29 -3.54 7.22 -3.57
C VAL A 29 -4.07 8.40 -2.77
N ILE A 30 -3.28 8.97 -1.84
CA ILE A 30 -3.65 10.15 -1.05
C ILE A 30 -3.89 11.36 -1.94
N ILE A 31 -2.99 11.62 -2.90
CA ILE A 31 -3.12 12.74 -3.85
C ILE A 31 -4.37 12.56 -4.71
N LEU A 32 -4.61 11.36 -5.23
CA LEU A 32 -5.79 11.06 -6.05
C LEU A 32 -7.09 11.14 -5.24
N ALA A 33 -7.08 10.70 -3.99
CA ALA A 33 -8.23 10.85 -3.09
C ALA A 33 -8.54 12.33 -2.85
N ALA A 34 -7.54 13.17 -2.57
CA ALA A 34 -7.71 14.62 -2.44
C ALA A 34 -8.25 15.26 -3.73
N LEU A 35 -7.74 14.83 -4.90
CA LEU A 35 -8.21 15.30 -6.20
C LEU A 35 -9.71 14.98 -6.41
N THR A 36 -10.17 13.80 -5.99
CA THR A 36 -11.60 13.43 -6.10
C THR A 36 -12.52 14.25 -5.20
N LEU A 37 -12.00 14.83 -4.11
CA LEU A 37 -12.76 15.72 -3.22
C LEU A 37 -12.92 17.12 -3.82
N ILE A 38 -11.94 17.58 -4.61
CA ILE A 38 -11.91 18.92 -5.20
C ILE A 38 -12.68 18.94 -6.53
N LEU A 39 -12.57 17.88 -7.32
CA LEU A 39 -13.15 17.83 -8.67
C LEU A 39 -14.61 17.34 -8.66
N PRO A 40 -15.46 17.91 -9.54
CA PRO A 40 -16.82 17.43 -9.71
C PRO A 40 -16.85 15.96 -10.16
N ALA A 41 -17.97 15.28 -9.88
CA ALA A 41 -18.12 13.82 -10.09
C ALA A 41 -18.20 13.39 -11.58
N ARG A 42 -17.62 14.14 -12.49
CA ARG A 42 -17.55 13.81 -13.93
C ARG A 42 -16.39 12.87 -14.20
N VAL A 43 -16.67 11.62 -14.52
CA VAL A 43 -15.66 10.57 -14.74
C VAL A 43 -14.55 11.01 -15.70
N PRO A 44 -14.82 11.55 -16.92
CA PRO A 44 -13.75 11.92 -17.85
C PRO A 44 -12.84 13.03 -17.30
N LEU A 45 -13.39 13.98 -16.56
CA LEU A 45 -12.59 15.04 -15.93
C LEU A 45 -11.69 14.50 -14.83
N ARG A 46 -12.21 13.63 -13.97
CA ARG A 46 -11.42 12.98 -12.90
C ARG A 46 -10.30 12.12 -13.47
N VAL A 47 -10.59 11.35 -14.50
CA VAL A 47 -9.57 10.51 -15.14
C VAL A 47 -8.52 11.37 -15.85
N GLY A 48 -8.92 12.39 -16.61
CA GLY A 48 -7.97 13.31 -17.23
C GLY A 48 -7.06 13.99 -16.22
N ALA A 49 -7.63 14.54 -15.14
CA ALA A 49 -6.86 15.14 -14.05
C ALA A 49 -5.94 14.13 -13.34
N THR A 50 -6.40 12.90 -13.13
CA THR A 50 -5.58 11.81 -12.58
C THR A 50 -4.36 11.56 -13.47
N LEU A 51 -4.53 11.40 -14.78
CA LEU A 51 -3.42 11.14 -15.69
C LEU A 51 -2.42 12.31 -15.74
N VAL A 52 -2.92 13.57 -15.71
CA VAL A 52 -2.06 14.75 -15.63
C VAL A 52 -1.25 14.77 -14.35
N VAL A 53 -1.88 14.54 -13.19
CA VAL A 53 -1.18 14.49 -11.90
C VAL A 53 -0.15 13.36 -11.86
N LEU A 54 -0.50 12.18 -12.35
CA LEU A 54 0.43 11.04 -12.42
C LEU A 54 1.63 11.34 -13.33
N GLY A 55 1.41 11.93 -14.49
CA GLY A 55 2.49 12.37 -15.38
C GLY A 55 3.39 13.42 -14.73
N THR A 56 2.80 14.38 -14.01
CA THR A 56 3.56 15.39 -13.26
C THR A 56 4.43 14.77 -12.16
N ILE A 57 3.91 13.79 -11.43
CA ILE A 57 4.68 13.06 -10.39
C ILE A 57 5.90 12.37 -11.02
N VAL A 58 5.74 11.69 -12.15
CA VAL A 58 6.86 11.03 -12.84
C VAL A 58 7.94 12.04 -13.26
N VAL A 59 7.52 13.21 -13.77
CA VAL A 59 8.47 14.27 -14.18
C VAL A 59 9.20 14.88 -12.98
N LEU A 60 8.51 15.11 -11.87
CA LEU A 60 9.08 15.77 -10.68
C LEU A 60 9.96 14.82 -9.86
N VAL A 61 9.56 13.57 -9.69
CA VAL A 61 10.23 12.60 -8.82
C VAL A 61 11.26 11.78 -9.59
N GLY A 62 11.07 11.63 -10.88
CA GLY A 62 11.85 10.76 -11.74
C GLY A 62 11.23 9.36 -11.90
N PRO A 63 11.73 8.56 -12.86
CA PRO A 63 11.19 7.25 -13.21
C PRO A 63 11.70 6.13 -12.27
N GLU A 64 11.61 6.34 -10.95
CA GLU A 64 11.90 5.25 -10.00
C GLU A 64 10.91 4.08 -10.16
N ALA A 65 11.39 2.86 -9.98
CA ALA A 65 10.60 1.65 -10.20
C ALA A 65 9.29 1.60 -9.37
N SER A 66 9.31 2.15 -8.14
CA SER A 66 8.12 2.26 -7.28
C SER A 66 7.10 3.25 -7.81
N VAL A 67 7.56 4.41 -8.30
CA VAL A 67 6.73 5.48 -8.86
C VAL A 67 6.10 5.01 -10.17
N VAL A 68 6.91 4.51 -11.11
CA VAL A 68 6.43 4.02 -12.42
C VAL A 68 5.35 2.96 -12.23
N ARG A 69 5.58 1.97 -11.37
CA ARG A 69 4.60 0.91 -11.10
C ARG A 69 3.30 1.45 -10.52
N SER A 70 3.37 2.33 -9.53
CA SER A 70 2.19 2.91 -8.90
C SER A 70 1.39 3.77 -9.87
N VAL A 71 2.07 4.52 -10.73
CA VAL A 71 1.47 5.30 -11.82
C VAL A 71 0.79 4.38 -12.83
N CYS A 72 1.45 3.28 -13.25
CA CYS A 72 0.86 2.32 -14.16
C CYS A 72 -0.41 1.67 -13.57
N VAL A 73 -0.37 1.22 -12.30
CA VAL A 73 -1.53 0.63 -11.63
C VAL A 73 -2.68 1.65 -11.54
N ALA A 74 -2.39 2.89 -11.15
CA ALA A 74 -3.39 3.95 -11.05
C ALA A 74 -3.97 4.32 -12.41
N SER A 75 -3.14 4.35 -13.47
CA SER A 75 -3.58 4.63 -14.85
C SER A 75 -4.51 3.52 -15.37
N VAL A 76 -4.13 2.26 -15.18
CA VAL A 76 -4.97 1.11 -15.59
C VAL A 76 -6.29 1.11 -14.81
N ALA A 77 -6.26 1.41 -13.50
CA ALA A 77 -7.47 1.53 -12.69
C ALA A 77 -8.37 2.69 -13.17
N ALA A 78 -7.78 3.85 -13.50
CA ALA A 78 -8.51 5.01 -14.02
C ALA A 78 -9.15 4.71 -15.38
N LEU A 79 -8.44 4.04 -16.27
CA LEU A 79 -9.00 3.58 -17.55
C LEU A 79 -10.13 2.55 -17.36
N GLY A 80 -9.99 1.66 -16.36
CA GLY A 80 -11.03 0.72 -15.96
C GLY A 80 -12.35 1.40 -15.60
N LEU A 81 -12.28 2.57 -14.93
CA LEU A 81 -13.47 3.37 -14.62
C LEU A 81 -14.17 3.88 -15.87
N ILE A 82 -13.42 4.33 -16.89
CA ILE A 82 -14.02 4.77 -18.18
C ILE A 82 -14.73 3.60 -18.88
N LEU A 83 -14.14 2.40 -18.79
CA LEU A 83 -14.67 1.20 -19.42
C LEU A 83 -15.80 0.54 -18.60
N GLY A 84 -16.25 1.16 -17.50
CA GLY A 84 -17.28 0.61 -16.63
C GLY A 84 -16.86 -0.68 -15.88
N ARG A 85 -15.55 -0.93 -15.78
CA ARG A 85 -14.97 -2.11 -15.13
C ARG A 85 -14.48 -1.76 -13.72
N GLU A 86 -15.40 -1.38 -12.85
CA GLU A 86 -15.08 -1.09 -11.46
C GLU A 86 -14.69 -2.37 -10.69
N GLY A 87 -13.76 -2.23 -9.73
CA GLY A 87 -13.42 -3.33 -8.80
C GLY A 87 -12.39 -4.34 -9.29
N GLN A 88 -11.75 -4.14 -10.45
CA GLN A 88 -10.74 -5.06 -11.01
C GLN A 88 -9.31 -4.68 -10.62
N ALA A 89 -9.07 -4.18 -9.42
CA ALA A 89 -7.75 -3.72 -8.96
C ALA A 89 -6.68 -4.83 -8.98
N VAL A 90 -7.05 -6.08 -8.67
CA VAL A 90 -6.12 -7.23 -8.75
C VAL A 90 -5.75 -7.53 -10.19
N ALA A 91 -6.71 -7.49 -11.12
CA ALA A 91 -6.43 -7.71 -12.54
C ALA A 91 -5.56 -6.58 -13.13
N ALA A 92 -5.82 -5.32 -12.73
CA ALA A 92 -5.00 -4.18 -13.10
C ALA A 92 -3.55 -4.33 -12.60
N LEU A 93 -3.37 -4.72 -11.34
CA LEU A 93 -2.04 -5.01 -10.79
C LEU A 93 -1.35 -6.14 -11.56
N GLY A 94 -2.05 -7.24 -11.84
CA GLY A 94 -1.53 -8.36 -12.63
C GLY A 94 -1.09 -7.93 -14.02
N ALA A 95 -1.90 -7.14 -14.72
CA ALA A 95 -1.57 -6.61 -16.05
C ALA A 95 -0.31 -5.73 -16.01
N VAL A 96 -0.17 -4.86 -14.99
CA VAL A 96 1.01 -4.01 -14.82
C VAL A 96 2.26 -4.84 -14.50
N VAL A 97 2.16 -5.84 -13.62
CA VAL A 97 3.27 -6.74 -13.28
C VAL A 97 3.73 -7.49 -14.53
N ILE A 98 2.82 -8.11 -15.27
CA ILE A 98 3.13 -8.83 -16.51
C ILE A 98 3.72 -7.88 -17.55
N GLY A 99 3.10 -6.73 -17.78
CA GLY A 99 3.59 -5.72 -18.72
C GLY A 99 5.00 -5.23 -18.39
N THR A 100 5.28 -4.97 -17.11
CA THR A 100 6.63 -4.58 -16.66
C THR A 100 7.65 -5.69 -16.96
N LEU A 101 7.34 -6.94 -16.65
CA LEU A 101 8.25 -8.06 -16.88
C LEU A 101 8.46 -8.39 -18.37
N LEU A 102 7.50 -8.06 -19.22
CA LEU A 102 7.65 -8.20 -20.68
C LEU A 102 8.54 -7.11 -21.27
N ILE A 103 8.48 -5.88 -20.71
CA ILE A 103 9.31 -4.74 -21.17
C ILE A 103 10.72 -4.84 -20.58
N ASP A 104 10.82 -5.14 -19.28
CA ASP A 104 12.06 -5.31 -18.55
C ASP A 104 12.07 -6.62 -17.76
N PRO A 105 12.53 -7.74 -18.34
CA PRO A 105 12.63 -9.02 -17.64
C PRO A 105 13.54 -8.98 -16.40
N TRP A 106 14.54 -8.08 -16.38
CA TRP A 106 15.45 -7.93 -15.25
C TRP A 106 14.80 -7.35 -14.00
N ALA A 107 13.65 -6.68 -14.15
CA ALA A 107 12.83 -6.23 -13.03
C ALA A 107 12.45 -7.38 -12.07
N SER A 108 12.34 -8.62 -12.58
CA SER A 108 12.08 -9.82 -11.78
C SER A 108 13.13 -10.08 -10.69
N ARG A 109 14.36 -9.60 -10.88
CA ARG A 109 15.47 -9.72 -9.92
C ARG A 109 15.57 -8.52 -8.96
N SER A 110 14.74 -7.51 -9.14
CA SER A 110 14.72 -6.32 -8.29
C SER A 110 13.91 -6.58 -7.02
N TYR A 111 14.55 -6.51 -5.87
CA TYR A 111 13.86 -6.58 -4.58
C TYR A 111 12.80 -5.48 -4.42
N GLY A 112 13.10 -4.27 -4.90
CA GLY A 112 12.15 -3.15 -4.87
C GLY A 112 10.89 -3.44 -5.69
N PHE A 113 11.02 -4.11 -6.84
CA PHE A 113 9.87 -4.55 -7.63
C PHE A 113 9.04 -5.60 -6.88
N ALA A 114 9.70 -6.63 -6.35
CA ALA A 114 9.04 -7.71 -5.61
C ALA A 114 8.33 -7.19 -4.34
N LEU A 115 8.99 -6.37 -3.52
CA LEU A 115 8.41 -5.78 -2.32
C LEU A 115 7.15 -4.96 -2.63
N SER A 116 7.21 -4.11 -3.65
CA SER A 116 6.07 -3.28 -3.98
C SER A 116 4.94 -4.07 -4.66
N ALA A 117 5.23 -5.10 -5.47
CA ALA A 117 4.19 -5.96 -6.05
C ALA A 117 3.46 -6.75 -4.96
N LEU A 118 4.20 -7.30 -3.97
CA LEU A 118 3.63 -8.02 -2.84
C LEU A 118 2.82 -7.11 -1.92
N ALA A 119 3.33 -5.93 -1.58
CA ALA A 119 2.60 -4.94 -0.78
C ALA A 119 1.31 -4.51 -1.49
N ALA A 120 1.37 -4.19 -2.78
CA ALA A 120 0.19 -3.83 -3.56
C ALA A 120 -0.83 -4.98 -3.61
N LEU A 121 -0.39 -6.21 -3.82
CA LEU A 121 -1.27 -7.38 -3.83
C LEU A 121 -1.95 -7.58 -2.47
N ALA A 122 -1.23 -7.40 -1.37
CA ALA A 122 -1.77 -7.49 -0.01
C ALA A 122 -2.87 -6.44 0.24
N VAL A 123 -2.67 -5.22 -0.27
CA VAL A 123 -3.64 -4.13 -0.11
C VAL A 123 -4.86 -4.31 -1.00
N VAL A 124 -4.70 -4.56 -2.31
CA VAL A 124 -5.85 -4.65 -3.23
C VAL A 124 -6.59 -5.99 -3.14
N GLY A 125 -5.94 -7.04 -2.64
CA GLY A 125 -6.51 -8.38 -2.44
C GLY A 125 -7.11 -8.56 -1.04
N PRO A 126 -6.36 -9.12 -0.09
CA PRO A 126 -6.88 -9.50 1.22
C PRO A 126 -7.32 -8.31 2.08
N ALA A 127 -6.58 -7.18 2.10
CA ALA A 127 -6.99 -6.01 2.88
C ALA A 127 -8.32 -5.44 2.37
N ALA A 128 -8.46 -5.29 1.05
CA ALA A 128 -9.72 -4.85 0.45
C ALA A 128 -10.87 -5.85 0.70
N ALA A 129 -10.61 -7.15 0.74
CA ALA A 129 -11.61 -8.16 1.08
C ALA A 129 -12.07 -8.04 2.54
N ILE A 130 -11.15 -7.82 3.47
CA ILE A 130 -11.46 -7.58 4.89
C ILE A 130 -12.26 -6.29 5.04
N ALA A 131 -11.87 -5.20 4.40
CA ALA A 131 -12.60 -3.93 4.45
C ALA A 131 -14.04 -4.09 3.94
N ARG A 132 -14.24 -4.79 2.81
CA ARG A 132 -15.59 -5.10 2.29
C ARG A 132 -16.40 -5.97 3.24
N SER A 133 -15.80 -6.99 3.86
CA SER A 133 -16.45 -7.87 4.83
C SER A 133 -16.86 -7.11 6.08
N THR A 134 -15.97 -6.26 6.62
CA THR A 134 -16.24 -5.41 7.79
C THR A 134 -17.37 -4.44 7.51
N LYS A 135 -17.39 -3.82 6.32
CA LYS A 135 -18.49 -2.94 5.89
C LYS A 135 -19.85 -3.66 5.80
N ARG A 136 -19.85 -4.93 5.40
CA ARG A 136 -21.06 -5.76 5.35
C ARG A 136 -21.54 -6.19 6.73
N ARG A 137 -20.62 -6.52 7.65
CA ARG A 137 -20.94 -7.03 9.00
C ARG A 137 -21.36 -5.90 9.95
N ILE A 138 -20.68 -4.77 9.90
CA ILE A 138 -21.00 -3.58 10.70
C ILE A 138 -22.03 -2.75 9.91
N ARG A 139 -23.26 -3.28 9.81
CA ARG A 139 -24.43 -2.63 9.23
C ARG A 139 -24.99 -1.59 10.20
N GLY A 140 -24.49 -0.39 10.17
CA GLY A 140 -25.05 0.72 10.94
C GLY A 140 -24.19 1.96 10.71
N ASP A 141 -24.84 3.06 10.38
CA ASP A 141 -24.16 4.36 10.23
C ASP A 141 -23.91 5.01 11.59
N THR A 142 -23.76 4.16 12.62
CA THR A 142 -23.43 4.61 13.97
C THR A 142 -22.01 5.14 14.03
N ARG A 143 -21.76 6.13 14.89
CA ARG A 143 -20.40 6.66 15.13
C ARG A 143 -19.41 5.56 15.50
N ILE A 144 -19.83 4.63 16.35
CA ILE A 144 -19.02 3.48 16.77
C ILE A 144 -18.68 2.58 15.60
N GLY A 145 -19.64 2.24 14.73
CA GLY A 145 -19.40 1.41 13.55
C GLY A 145 -18.42 2.04 12.56
N ARG A 146 -18.47 3.36 12.37
CA ARG A 146 -17.51 4.10 11.55
C ARG A 146 -16.11 4.09 12.13
N VAL A 147 -15.98 4.31 13.43
CA VAL A 147 -14.69 4.26 14.13
C VAL A 147 -14.10 2.87 14.04
N LEU A 148 -14.87 1.82 14.30
CA LEU A 148 -14.41 0.44 14.27
C LEU A 148 -13.94 0.02 12.87
N ARG A 149 -14.65 0.44 11.81
CA ARG A 149 -14.20 0.21 10.42
C ARG A 149 -12.87 0.89 10.13
N ARG A 150 -12.73 2.16 10.50
CA ARG A 150 -11.48 2.91 10.31
C ARG A 150 -10.31 2.27 11.07
N LEU A 151 -10.52 1.89 12.32
CA LEU A 151 -9.49 1.19 13.11
C LEU A 151 -9.11 -0.16 12.48
N THR A 152 -10.08 -0.91 11.97
CA THR A 152 -9.79 -2.18 11.26
C THR A 152 -8.94 -1.93 10.01
N GLU A 153 -9.28 -0.91 9.21
CA GLU A 153 -8.52 -0.57 8.01
C GLU A 153 -7.11 -0.07 8.36
N MET A 154 -6.98 0.80 9.36
CA MET A 154 -5.69 1.32 9.83
C MET A 154 -4.72 0.23 10.32
N VAL A 155 -5.23 -0.86 10.89
CA VAL A 155 -4.41 -1.96 11.39
C VAL A 155 -4.22 -3.04 10.31
N CYS A 156 -5.29 -3.44 9.62
CA CYS A 156 -5.23 -4.55 8.67
C CYS A 156 -4.40 -4.24 7.43
N VAL A 157 -4.43 -3.01 6.92
CA VAL A 157 -3.68 -2.65 5.71
C VAL A 157 -2.17 -2.76 5.95
N PRO A 158 -1.57 -2.07 6.94
CA PRO A 158 -0.14 -2.20 7.19
C PRO A 158 0.25 -3.61 7.66
N ALA A 159 -0.57 -4.28 8.48
CA ALA A 159 -0.28 -5.64 8.94
C ALA A 159 -0.19 -6.64 7.79
N LEU A 160 -1.13 -6.59 6.83
CA LEU A 160 -1.11 -7.48 5.68
C LEU A 160 0.02 -7.14 4.70
N ALA A 161 0.31 -5.86 4.49
CA ALA A 161 1.42 -5.43 3.67
C ALA A 161 2.76 -5.89 4.28
N GLU A 162 2.96 -5.66 5.59
CA GLU A 162 4.15 -6.09 6.30
C GLU A 162 4.28 -7.62 6.31
N PHE A 163 3.21 -8.34 6.60
CA PHE A 163 3.21 -9.79 6.53
C PHE A 163 3.60 -10.31 5.14
N ALA A 164 3.06 -9.74 4.07
CA ALA A 164 3.38 -10.15 2.70
C ALA A 164 4.83 -9.83 2.31
N THR A 165 5.40 -8.75 2.81
CA THR A 165 6.77 -8.30 2.48
C THR A 165 7.83 -8.81 3.46
N ALA A 166 7.45 -9.24 4.66
CA ALA A 166 8.37 -9.67 5.71
C ALA A 166 9.44 -10.68 5.26
N PRO A 167 9.13 -11.73 4.46
CA PRO A 167 10.16 -12.67 4.01
C PRO A 167 11.29 -12.00 3.23
N LEU A 168 10.94 -11.05 2.35
CA LEU A 168 11.94 -10.32 1.58
C LEU A 168 12.70 -9.30 2.44
N VAL A 169 11.99 -8.59 3.32
CA VAL A 169 12.61 -7.62 4.23
C VAL A 169 13.61 -8.32 5.13
N VAL A 170 13.24 -9.44 5.76
CA VAL A 170 14.15 -10.22 6.62
C VAL A 170 15.32 -10.79 5.83
N SER A 171 15.10 -11.21 4.58
CA SER A 171 16.19 -11.69 3.70
C SER A 171 17.21 -10.61 3.39
N LEU A 172 16.79 -9.34 3.32
CA LEU A 172 17.63 -8.19 2.99
C LEU A 172 18.31 -7.60 4.23
N SER A 173 17.57 -7.45 5.33
CA SER A 173 18.05 -6.79 6.54
C SER A 173 18.66 -7.74 7.56
N GLY A 174 18.32 -9.04 7.50
CA GLY A 174 18.67 -10.03 8.53
C GLY A 174 17.93 -9.80 9.86
N SER A 175 16.98 -8.87 9.92
CA SER A 175 16.25 -8.49 11.13
C SER A 175 14.74 -8.52 10.91
N VAL A 176 13.99 -8.80 11.99
CA VAL A 176 12.53 -8.75 12.00
C VAL A 176 12.09 -7.44 12.64
N PRO A 177 11.29 -6.61 11.96
CA PRO A 177 10.74 -5.37 12.52
C PRO A 177 9.56 -5.68 13.43
N VAL A 178 9.83 -6.18 14.65
CA VAL A 178 8.77 -6.61 15.60
C VAL A 178 7.73 -5.53 15.87
N TRP A 179 8.16 -4.26 15.91
CA TRP A 179 7.28 -3.12 16.13
C TRP A 179 6.78 -2.44 14.86
N GLY A 180 7.06 -3.02 13.68
CA GLY A 180 6.75 -2.42 12.39
C GLY A 180 5.26 -2.07 12.22
N ILE A 181 4.35 -3.00 12.56
CA ILE A 181 2.90 -2.74 12.47
C ILE A 181 2.49 -1.58 13.37
N ALA A 182 2.97 -1.56 14.63
CA ALA A 182 2.62 -0.50 15.59
C ALA A 182 3.20 0.86 15.15
N ALA A 183 4.43 0.88 14.65
CA ALA A 183 5.08 2.07 14.12
C ALA A 183 4.34 2.63 12.90
N ASN A 184 3.91 1.74 11.99
CA ASN A 184 3.12 2.12 10.82
C ASN A 184 1.75 2.73 11.23
N VAL A 185 1.02 2.07 12.14
CA VAL A 185 -0.27 2.58 12.65
C VAL A 185 -0.10 3.96 13.31
N ALA A 186 0.99 4.18 14.05
CA ALA A 186 1.27 5.47 14.69
C ALA A 186 1.69 6.57 13.68
N ALA A 187 2.43 6.21 12.63
CA ALA A 187 2.90 7.14 11.60
C ALA A 187 1.81 7.50 10.57
N GLU A 188 0.92 6.56 10.25
CA GLU A 188 -0.04 6.66 9.14
C GLU A 188 -0.93 7.91 9.16
N PRO A 189 -1.45 8.40 10.33
CA PRO A 189 -2.25 9.63 10.35
C PRO A 189 -1.52 10.88 9.87
N ALA A 190 -0.19 10.93 10.01
CA ALA A 190 0.63 12.06 9.58
C ALA A 190 0.98 12.02 8.09
N VAL A 191 0.95 10.86 7.46
CA VAL A 191 1.35 10.68 6.05
C VAL A 191 0.50 11.53 5.09
N PRO A 192 -0.85 11.56 5.17
CA PRO A 192 -1.66 12.43 4.30
C PRO A 192 -1.33 13.91 4.48
N VAL A 193 -1.10 14.33 5.73
CA VAL A 193 -0.78 15.73 6.05
C VAL A 193 0.58 16.11 5.46
N ALA A 194 1.60 15.28 5.66
CA ALA A 194 2.93 15.48 5.10
C ALA A 194 2.89 15.55 3.56
N THR A 195 2.18 14.60 2.94
CA THR A 195 2.08 14.49 1.48
C THR A 195 1.35 15.68 0.86
N LEU A 196 0.18 16.02 1.37
CA LEU A 196 -0.65 17.08 0.78
C LEU A 196 -0.08 18.47 1.08
N ALA A 197 0.40 18.72 2.29
CA ALA A 197 1.03 19.99 2.64
C ALA A 197 2.37 20.18 1.91
N GLY A 198 3.19 19.12 1.79
CA GLY A 198 4.43 19.18 1.04
C GLY A 198 4.19 19.47 -0.45
N LEU A 199 3.23 18.78 -1.07
CA LEU A 199 2.85 19.01 -2.47
C LEU A 199 2.28 20.41 -2.68
N ALA A 200 1.38 20.86 -1.80
CA ALA A 200 0.82 22.21 -1.86
C ALA A 200 1.90 23.30 -1.72
N GLY A 201 2.83 23.10 -0.79
CA GLY A 201 3.99 23.99 -0.63
C GLY A 201 4.84 24.06 -1.87
N ALA A 202 5.15 22.92 -2.50
CA ALA A 202 5.93 22.88 -3.73
C ALA A 202 5.23 23.60 -4.91
N ILE A 203 3.93 23.40 -5.08
CA ILE A 203 3.13 24.04 -6.14
C ILE A 203 3.00 25.55 -5.90
N LEU A 204 2.81 25.97 -4.66
CA LEU A 204 2.57 27.37 -4.31
C LEU A 204 3.85 28.20 -4.14
N ALA A 205 5.01 27.57 -4.04
CA ALA A 205 6.28 28.26 -3.86
C ALA A 205 6.54 29.37 -4.90
N PRO A 206 6.33 29.17 -6.22
CA PRO A 206 6.55 30.20 -7.21
C PRO A 206 5.45 31.29 -7.21
N ILE A 207 4.29 31.04 -6.60
CA ILE A 207 3.12 31.93 -6.62
C ILE A 207 3.07 32.79 -5.35
N SER A 208 3.22 32.18 -4.20
CA SER A 208 3.12 32.83 -2.89
C SER A 208 4.08 32.19 -1.87
N PRO A 209 5.29 32.76 -1.69
CA PRO A 209 6.29 32.22 -0.77
C PRO A 209 5.77 32.10 0.68
N GLY A 210 4.95 33.02 1.16
CA GLY A 210 4.40 32.97 2.52
C GLY A 210 3.45 31.80 2.74
N VAL A 211 2.59 31.50 1.76
CA VAL A 211 1.69 30.34 1.83
C VAL A 211 2.50 29.03 1.69
N ALA A 212 3.49 29.01 0.81
CA ALA A 212 4.39 27.86 0.65
C ALA A 212 5.16 27.56 1.95
N GLU A 213 5.64 28.58 2.64
CA GLU A 213 6.31 28.45 3.94
C GLU A 213 5.36 27.89 5.02
N PHE A 214 4.13 28.36 5.08
CA PHE A 214 3.13 27.80 5.96
C PHE A 214 2.89 26.32 5.68
N CYS A 215 2.71 25.95 4.41
CA CYS A 215 2.53 24.55 4.01
C CYS A 215 3.77 23.70 4.38
N ALA A 216 4.98 24.23 4.17
CA ALA A 216 6.24 23.56 4.54
C ALA A 216 6.34 23.34 6.06
N ARG A 217 5.92 24.30 6.89
CA ARG A 217 5.86 24.15 8.36
C ARG A 217 4.88 23.02 8.77
N VAL A 218 3.71 22.97 8.15
CA VAL A 218 2.72 21.89 8.41
C VAL A 218 3.30 20.53 7.99
N ALA A 219 3.93 20.45 6.83
CA ALA A 219 4.59 19.23 6.35
C ALA A 219 5.74 18.82 7.28
N SER A 220 6.55 19.76 7.74
CA SER A 220 7.66 19.54 8.68
C SER A 220 7.15 19.00 10.03
N TRP A 221 6.06 19.52 10.56
CA TRP A 221 5.44 18.99 11.76
C TRP A 221 4.98 17.53 11.57
N ALA A 222 4.32 17.23 10.46
CA ALA A 222 3.86 15.88 10.15
C ALA A 222 5.02 14.89 9.93
N THR A 223 6.07 15.29 9.22
CA THR A 223 7.27 14.46 9.05
C THR A 223 8.05 14.30 10.36
N GLY A 224 8.04 15.32 11.22
CA GLY A 224 8.57 15.24 12.58
C GLY A 224 7.85 14.19 13.43
N TRP A 225 6.53 14.09 13.32
CA TRP A 225 5.73 13.03 13.96
C TRP A 225 6.12 11.64 13.47
N ILE A 226 6.28 11.46 12.15
CA ILE A 226 6.71 10.19 11.56
C ILE A 226 8.10 9.80 12.11
N ALA A 227 9.04 10.75 12.12
CA ALA A 227 10.38 10.54 12.64
C ALA A 227 10.38 10.21 14.16
N ALA A 228 9.56 10.90 14.94
CA ALA A 228 9.39 10.61 16.37
C ALA A 228 8.81 9.22 16.60
N SER A 229 7.83 8.80 15.81
CA SER A 229 7.26 7.45 15.84
C SER A 229 8.33 6.39 15.55
N ALA A 230 9.15 6.60 14.50
CA ALA A 230 10.25 5.68 14.16
C ALA A 230 11.23 5.51 15.33
N ARG A 231 11.72 6.63 15.89
CA ARG A 231 12.68 6.60 17.02
C ARG A 231 12.08 6.00 18.28
N PHE A 232 10.80 6.27 18.55
CA PHE A 232 10.12 5.72 19.73
C PHE A 232 10.06 4.20 19.66
N PHE A 233 9.62 3.63 18.53
CA PHE A 233 9.52 2.18 18.36
C PHE A 233 10.87 1.49 18.16
N GLU A 234 11.88 2.18 17.62
CA GLU A 234 13.25 1.68 17.57
C GLU A 234 13.80 1.47 19.01
N GLY A 235 13.52 2.40 19.93
CA GLY A 235 13.94 2.29 21.33
C GLY A 235 13.23 1.20 22.13
N MET A 236 12.23 0.51 21.57
CA MET A 236 11.50 -0.55 22.25
C MET A 236 12.29 -1.86 22.32
N PRO A 237 12.15 -2.67 23.38
CA PRO A 237 12.80 -3.96 23.48
C PRO A 237 12.46 -4.87 22.30
N GLY A 238 13.47 -5.51 21.71
CA GLY A 238 13.31 -6.40 20.57
C GLY A 238 13.17 -5.70 19.21
N SER A 239 13.32 -4.38 19.15
CA SER A 239 13.39 -3.67 17.89
C SER A 239 14.59 -4.14 17.08
N GLY A 240 14.38 -4.47 15.80
CA GLY A 240 15.44 -4.91 14.90
C GLY A 240 16.11 -6.24 15.33
N THR A 241 15.34 -7.17 15.94
CA THR A 241 15.85 -8.47 16.35
C THR A 241 16.52 -9.19 15.19
N GLN A 242 17.83 -9.44 15.32
CA GLN A 242 18.61 -10.17 14.31
C GLN A 242 18.22 -11.64 14.30
N VAL A 243 17.98 -12.20 13.11
CA VAL A 243 17.63 -13.61 12.91
C VAL A 243 18.71 -14.30 12.08
N PRO A 244 19.74 -14.85 12.71
CA PRO A 244 20.83 -15.53 12.01
C PRO A 244 20.28 -16.74 11.23
N GLY A 245 20.51 -16.81 9.95
CA GLY A 245 20.06 -17.92 9.07
C GLY A 245 18.54 -18.07 8.94
N GLY A 246 17.76 -17.26 9.64
CA GLY A 246 16.31 -17.40 9.72
C GLY A 246 15.53 -17.00 8.46
N ALA A 247 16.14 -16.22 7.56
CA ALA A 247 15.46 -15.81 6.34
C ALA A 247 15.00 -17.00 5.49
N ARG A 248 15.79 -18.06 5.38
CA ARG A 248 15.43 -19.28 4.64
C ARG A 248 14.29 -20.03 5.33
N ILE A 249 14.30 -20.12 6.66
CA ILE A 249 13.25 -20.76 7.43
C ILE A 249 11.96 -19.96 7.31
N ILE A 250 12.02 -18.63 7.46
CA ILE A 250 10.87 -17.74 7.32
C ILE A 250 10.30 -17.84 5.90
N LEU A 251 11.14 -17.75 4.86
CA LEU A 251 10.72 -17.94 3.47
C LEU A 251 10.06 -19.28 3.24
N SER A 252 10.62 -20.36 3.79
CA SER A 252 10.06 -21.71 3.69
C SER A 252 8.71 -21.81 4.39
N LEU A 253 8.56 -21.24 5.60
CA LEU A 253 7.29 -21.21 6.33
C LEU A 253 6.21 -20.45 5.57
N TYR A 254 6.54 -19.28 4.99
CA TYR A 254 5.60 -18.52 4.17
C TYR A 254 5.25 -19.23 2.86
N ALA A 255 6.23 -19.87 2.22
CA ALA A 255 5.98 -20.67 1.03
C ALA A 255 5.03 -21.85 1.35
N CYS A 256 5.27 -22.56 2.45
CA CYS A 256 4.39 -23.64 2.91
C CYS A 256 2.98 -23.12 3.26
N ALA A 257 2.89 -22.00 4.00
CA ALA A 257 1.61 -21.39 4.34
C ALA A 257 0.85 -20.91 3.10
N GLY A 258 1.55 -20.29 2.14
CA GLY A 258 0.99 -19.86 0.85
C GLY A 258 0.51 -21.02 0.00
N CYS A 259 1.29 -22.09 -0.12
CA CYS A 259 0.89 -23.31 -0.80
C CYS A 259 -0.32 -23.97 -0.12
N GLY A 260 -0.30 -24.07 1.23
CA GLY A 260 -1.43 -24.61 2.00
C GLY A 260 -2.71 -23.80 1.82
N PHE A 261 -2.60 -22.47 1.82
CA PHE A 261 -3.73 -21.58 1.56
C PHE A 261 -4.26 -21.70 0.11
N ALA A 262 -3.36 -21.77 -0.88
CA ALA A 262 -3.74 -21.97 -2.27
C ALA A 262 -4.46 -23.30 -2.48
N LEU A 263 -3.93 -24.37 -1.91
CA LEU A 263 -4.55 -25.70 -1.92
C LEU A 263 -5.93 -25.69 -1.25
N TRP A 264 -6.04 -25.01 -0.09
CA TRP A 264 -7.33 -24.85 0.61
C TRP A 264 -8.34 -24.07 -0.22
N CYS A 265 -7.93 -22.99 -0.92
CA CYS A 265 -8.80 -22.23 -1.81
C CYS A 265 -9.28 -23.07 -3.00
N VAL A 266 -8.37 -23.85 -3.62
CA VAL A 266 -8.71 -24.77 -4.71
C VAL A 266 -9.68 -25.84 -4.22
N TRP A 267 -9.39 -26.48 -3.10
CA TRP A 267 -10.24 -27.48 -2.50
C TRP A 267 -11.63 -26.95 -2.16
N ARG A 268 -11.69 -25.74 -1.54
CA ARG A 268 -12.95 -25.10 -1.20
C ARG A 268 -13.80 -24.77 -2.44
N ARG A 269 -13.19 -24.31 -3.53
CA ARG A 269 -13.86 -24.08 -4.82
C ARG A 269 -14.37 -25.39 -5.41
N TRP A 270 -13.56 -26.44 -5.37
CA TRP A 270 -13.92 -27.77 -5.88
C TRP A 270 -15.08 -28.36 -5.07
N VAL A 271 -15.08 -28.28 -3.75
CA VAL A 271 -16.18 -28.74 -2.91
C VAL A 271 -17.46 -27.93 -3.15
N SER A 272 -17.37 -26.60 -3.36
CA SER A 272 -18.56 -25.81 -3.69
C SER A 272 -19.14 -26.14 -5.06
N SER A 273 -18.32 -26.47 -6.05
CA SER A 273 -18.82 -26.90 -7.36
C SER A 273 -19.55 -28.24 -7.30
N LEU A 274 -19.10 -29.18 -6.44
CA LEU A 274 -19.79 -30.44 -6.23
C LEU A 274 -21.15 -30.28 -5.52
N SER A 275 -21.29 -29.28 -4.66
CA SER A 275 -22.56 -28.98 -3.99
C SER A 275 -23.60 -28.33 -4.92
N ASP A 276 -23.13 -27.57 -5.91
CA ASP A 276 -24.00 -26.94 -6.91
C ASP A 276 -24.47 -27.91 -7.99
N GLU A 277 -23.70 -28.97 -8.29
CA GLU A 277 -24.08 -30.04 -9.23
C GLU A 277 -24.99 -31.13 -8.57
N ALA A 278 -24.99 -31.25 -7.26
CA ALA A 278 -25.62 -32.34 -6.55
C ALA A 278 -27.12 -32.16 -6.27
N TRP A 279 -27.73 -30.99 -6.55
CA TRP A 279 -29.15 -30.78 -6.27
C TRP A 279 -29.86 -29.97 -7.36
N ASP A 280 -30.42 -30.68 -8.35
CA ASP A 280 -31.50 -30.18 -9.21
C ASP A 280 -32.84 -30.74 -8.74
N PRO A 281 -33.68 -29.97 -8.02
CA PRO A 281 -35.00 -30.46 -7.57
C PRO A 281 -36.01 -30.67 -8.70
N ARG A 282 -35.60 -30.47 -9.96
CA ARG A 282 -36.46 -30.65 -11.15
C ARG A 282 -36.07 -31.85 -12.01
N ALA A 283 -35.02 -32.59 -11.62
CA ALA A 283 -34.55 -33.74 -12.37
C ALA A 283 -35.17 -35.07 -11.98
N ASP A 284 -36.04 -35.11 -10.95
CA ASP A 284 -36.85 -36.27 -10.62
C ASP A 284 -38.29 -36.09 -11.14
N PRO A 285 -38.79 -37.08 -11.93
CA PRO A 285 -40.11 -37.04 -12.55
C PRO A 285 -41.27 -37.16 -11.55
#